data_25295b14c82f736937b2d1ba9a7ac526
#
_entry.id   25295b14c82f736937b2d1ba9a7ac526
#
_cell.length_a   1.000
_cell.length_b   1.000
_cell.length_c   1.000
_cell.angle_alpha   90.00
_cell.angle_beta   90.00
_cell.angle_gamma   90.00
#
_symmetry.space_group_name_H-M   'P 1'
#
loop_
_entity.id
_entity.type
_entity.pdbx_description
1 polymer ?
#
loop_
_entity_poly.entity_id
_entity_poly.type
_entity_poly.pdbx_seq_one_letter_code
_entity_poly.pdbx_strand_id
1 'polypeptide(L)'
;MGRSLRRNRQMPYDLDHMKTVVLPQALKALLPPEIQCECEAGLIKKHDRVFLAGAMPVWMFYVISGEVTLERGGMHGEPVVLQRTRQGFISEASLKVARYHCDAVAIADTHVIKVPVKALTKSLDQDPAFASRWISMLNTEVRRLRLHLERLNMKSIRDRLIHLIETEGKDGRFPIPSGLKTLAGELGVTHEALYRAIAALQAEGLLKKEDAQLIVRPSSA
;
A
#
# COMPACT_ATOMS: atom_id res chain seq x y z
N MET A 1 18.94 -12.32 -38.73
CA MET A 1 19.89 -11.25 -38.38
C MET A 1 19.10 -10.02 -37.97
N GLY A 2 19.38 -9.41 -36.82
CA GLY A 2 18.72 -8.18 -36.37
C GLY A 2 18.06 -8.30 -34.99
N ARG A 3 18.86 -8.59 -33.93
CA ARG A 3 18.40 -8.40 -32.53
C ARG A 3 18.40 -6.91 -32.22
N SER A 4 17.19 -6.33 -32.12
CA SER A 4 16.97 -4.98 -31.61
C SER A 4 17.33 -4.92 -30.14
N LEU A 5 18.40 -4.23 -29.82
CA LEU A 5 18.81 -3.82 -28.48
C LEU A 5 17.72 -2.91 -27.90
N ARG A 6 16.94 -3.40 -26.96
CA ARG A 6 16.04 -2.55 -26.16
C ARG A 6 16.89 -1.59 -25.35
N ARG A 7 16.85 -0.32 -25.74
CA ARG A 7 17.45 0.80 -25.01
C ARG A 7 16.91 0.80 -23.58
N ASN A 8 17.84 0.77 -22.65
CA ASN A 8 17.61 1.03 -21.23
C ASN A 8 17.02 2.44 -21.10
N ARG A 9 15.70 2.57 -21.01
CA ARG A 9 15.05 3.85 -20.72
C ARG A 9 15.32 4.15 -19.26
N GLN A 10 16.33 4.98 -19.04
CA GLN A 10 16.53 5.72 -17.80
C GLN A 10 15.23 6.48 -17.51
N MET A 11 14.64 6.22 -16.34
CA MET A 11 13.39 6.87 -15.92
C MET A 11 13.64 8.37 -15.76
N PRO A 12 12.80 9.24 -16.30
CA PRO A 12 12.94 10.67 -16.15
C PRO A 12 12.48 11.09 -14.75
N TYR A 13 13.40 11.12 -13.79
CA TYR A 13 13.19 11.82 -12.54
C TYR A 13 13.73 13.23 -12.67
N ASP A 14 12.86 14.20 -12.53
CA ASP A 14 13.24 15.62 -12.53
C ASP A 14 14.09 15.91 -11.29
N LEU A 15 15.36 16.29 -11.52
CA LEU A 15 16.40 16.45 -10.50
C LEU A 15 16.46 17.88 -9.93
N ASP A 16 15.43 18.68 -10.14
CA ASP A 16 15.46 20.07 -9.67
C ASP A 16 14.59 20.28 -8.44
N HIS A 17 15.25 20.46 -7.35
CA HIS A 17 14.97 21.13 -6.07
C HIS A 17 15.35 20.28 -4.86
N MET A 18 16.47 20.62 -4.22
CA MET A 18 16.76 20.29 -2.81
C MET A 18 15.73 20.97 -1.89
N LYS A 19 14.50 20.48 -1.90
CA LYS A 19 13.50 20.81 -0.88
C LYS A 19 13.73 19.88 0.30
N THR A 20 13.94 20.45 1.47
CA THR A 20 13.93 19.71 2.73
C THR A 20 12.70 18.80 2.75
N VAL A 21 12.91 17.49 2.68
CA VAL A 21 11.82 16.51 2.59
C VAL A 21 11.09 16.48 3.93
N VAL A 22 9.82 16.84 3.92
CA VAL A 22 8.96 16.73 5.11
C VAL A 22 8.50 15.29 5.22
N LEU A 23 9.12 14.53 6.12
CA LEU A 23 8.75 13.15 6.38
C LEU A 23 7.49 13.06 7.25
N PRO A 24 6.57 12.11 6.97
CA PRO A 24 5.46 11.78 7.87
C PRO A 24 5.98 11.37 9.26
N GLN A 25 5.20 11.66 10.31
CA GLN A 25 5.57 11.35 11.69
C GLN A 25 5.91 9.87 11.91
N ALA A 26 5.13 8.96 11.31
CA ALA A 26 5.38 7.52 11.39
C ALA A 26 6.75 7.14 10.79
N LEU A 27 7.13 7.75 9.66
CA LEU A 27 8.40 7.49 9.01
C LEU A 27 9.58 8.10 9.79
N LYS A 28 9.39 9.30 10.37
CA LYS A 28 10.38 9.92 11.28
C LYS A 28 10.64 9.07 12.52
N ALA A 29 9.59 8.52 13.11
CA ALA A 29 9.72 7.67 14.31
C ALA A 29 10.41 6.32 14.01
N LEU A 30 10.27 5.83 12.79
CA LEU A 30 10.86 4.57 12.36
C LEU A 30 12.34 4.72 11.99
N LEU A 31 12.66 5.68 11.09
CA LEU A 31 13.97 5.79 10.47
C LEU A 31 14.99 6.53 11.36
N PRO A 32 16.25 6.06 11.42
CA PRO A 32 17.35 6.82 12.01
C PRO A 32 17.57 8.16 11.31
N PRO A 33 18.04 9.20 12.03
CA PRO A 33 18.24 10.55 11.48
C PRO A 33 19.11 10.59 10.21
N GLU A 34 20.16 9.79 10.16
CA GLU A 34 21.07 9.69 9.02
C GLU A 34 20.35 9.20 7.76
N ILE A 35 19.42 8.25 7.87
CA ILE A 35 18.61 7.79 6.73
C ILE A 35 17.59 8.87 6.33
N GLN A 36 17.02 9.58 7.31
CA GLN A 36 16.05 10.64 7.04
C GLN A 36 16.63 11.73 6.13
N CYS A 37 17.91 12.07 6.28
CA CYS A 37 18.61 13.06 5.46
C CYS A 37 18.86 12.57 4.01
N GLU A 38 18.86 11.27 3.78
CA GLU A 38 19.05 10.67 2.44
C GLU A 38 17.73 10.41 1.70
N CYS A 39 16.59 10.68 2.35
CA CYS A 39 15.28 10.48 1.74
C CYS A 39 14.99 11.52 0.66
N GLU A 40 14.28 11.10 -0.38
CA GLU A 40 13.79 11.98 -1.44
C GLU A 40 12.27 11.94 -1.53
N ALA A 41 11.64 13.10 -1.75
CA ALA A 41 10.24 13.16 -2.12
C ALA A 41 10.07 12.91 -3.62
N GLY A 42 8.98 12.25 -4.00
CA GLY A 42 8.64 12.01 -5.40
C GLY A 42 7.13 12.11 -5.64
N LEU A 43 6.77 12.55 -6.84
CA LEU A 43 5.42 12.48 -7.36
C LEU A 43 5.40 11.49 -8.52
N ILE A 44 4.61 10.44 -8.39
CA ILE A 44 4.38 9.42 -9.42
C ILE A 44 3.02 9.71 -10.02
N LYS A 45 2.96 9.91 -11.33
CA LYS A 45 1.70 10.17 -12.02
C LYS A 45 0.85 8.91 -12.11
N LYS A 46 -0.47 9.10 -12.17
CA LYS A 46 -1.41 8.02 -12.40
C LYS A 46 -1.01 7.19 -13.62
N HIS A 47 -1.03 5.86 -13.47
CA HIS A 47 -0.60 4.84 -14.45
C HIS A 47 0.90 4.74 -14.69
N ASP A 48 1.74 5.58 -14.06
CA ASP A 48 3.18 5.39 -14.10
C ASP A 48 3.60 4.24 -13.18
N ARG A 49 4.72 3.63 -13.53
CA ARG A 49 5.32 2.55 -12.76
C ARG A 49 6.30 3.11 -11.73
N VAL A 50 6.11 2.74 -10.47
CA VAL A 50 7.03 3.07 -9.38
C VAL A 50 8.30 2.23 -9.52
N PHE A 51 8.15 0.94 -9.83
CA PHE A 51 9.22 0.03 -10.20
C PHE A 51 8.68 -1.14 -11.03
N LEU A 52 9.61 -1.87 -11.66
CA LEU A 52 9.33 -3.00 -12.54
C LEU A 52 9.83 -4.30 -11.92
N ALA A 53 9.09 -5.38 -12.14
CA ALA A 53 9.57 -6.73 -11.89
C ALA A 53 10.91 -6.98 -12.62
N GLY A 54 11.84 -7.63 -11.95
CA GLY A 54 13.17 -7.89 -12.47
C GLY A 54 14.18 -6.74 -12.35
N ALA A 55 13.76 -5.51 -12.05
CA ALA A 55 14.68 -4.42 -11.76
C ALA A 55 15.33 -4.60 -10.37
N MET A 56 16.54 -4.05 -10.22
CA MET A 56 17.27 -4.07 -8.96
C MET A 56 16.67 -3.06 -7.98
N PRO A 57 16.36 -3.43 -6.73
CA PRO A 57 15.88 -2.51 -5.71
C PRO A 57 16.98 -1.52 -5.29
N VAL A 58 16.83 -0.26 -5.69
CA VAL A 58 17.71 0.85 -5.27
C VAL A 58 17.01 1.70 -4.21
N TRP A 59 15.70 1.82 -4.33
CA TRP A 59 14.85 2.60 -3.45
C TRP A 59 13.80 1.73 -2.76
N MET A 60 13.58 2.00 -1.48
CA MET A 60 12.38 1.62 -0.75
C MET A 60 11.39 2.77 -0.87
N PHE A 61 10.12 2.47 -1.18
CA PHE A 61 9.10 3.50 -1.38
C PHE A 61 8.09 3.49 -0.23
N TYR A 62 7.82 4.67 0.32
CA TYR A 62 6.77 4.91 1.30
C TYR A 62 5.70 5.81 0.69
N VAL A 63 4.49 5.34 0.55
CA VAL A 63 3.34 6.11 0.04
C VAL A 63 2.84 7.06 1.12
N ILE A 64 2.78 8.36 0.80
CA ILE A 64 2.21 9.39 1.68
C ILE A 64 0.73 9.60 1.36
N SER A 65 0.41 9.72 0.07
CA SER A 65 -0.95 9.93 -0.44
C SER A 65 -1.05 9.42 -1.86
N GLY A 66 -2.26 9.16 -2.31
CA GLY A 66 -2.52 8.48 -3.58
C GLY A 66 -2.74 6.98 -3.38
N GLU A 67 -2.46 6.18 -4.38
CA GLU A 67 -2.64 4.73 -4.31
C GLU A 67 -1.68 4.01 -5.27
N VAL A 68 -1.02 2.97 -4.79
CA VAL A 68 -0.15 2.08 -5.56
C VAL A 68 -0.65 0.64 -5.46
N THR A 69 -0.66 -0.08 -6.59
CA THR A 69 -0.87 -1.52 -6.63
C THR A 69 0.45 -2.25 -6.88
N LEU A 70 0.66 -3.36 -6.18
CA LEU A 70 1.65 -4.36 -6.56
C LEU A 70 0.96 -5.37 -7.47
N GLU A 71 1.54 -5.62 -8.65
CA GLU A 71 0.90 -6.41 -9.70
C GLU A 71 1.87 -7.44 -10.26
N ARG A 72 1.32 -8.61 -10.64
CA ARG A 72 2.05 -9.64 -11.37
C ARG A 72 1.22 -10.05 -12.58
N GLY A 73 1.88 -10.35 -13.70
CA GLY A 73 1.19 -10.89 -14.89
C GLY A 73 0.49 -12.20 -14.56
N GLY A 74 -0.79 -12.27 -14.82
CA GLY A 74 -1.60 -13.49 -14.72
C GLY A 74 -1.35 -14.45 -15.87
N MET A 75 -1.89 -15.67 -15.78
CA MET A 75 -1.72 -16.73 -16.81
C MET A 75 -2.30 -16.35 -18.18
N HIS A 76 -3.28 -15.44 -18.22
CA HIS A 76 -3.95 -15.01 -19.45
C HIS A 76 -3.60 -13.57 -19.85
N GLY A 77 -2.56 -12.98 -19.22
CA GLY A 77 -2.04 -11.64 -19.54
C GLY A 77 -2.67 -10.49 -18.75
N GLU A 78 -3.76 -10.73 -18.01
CA GLU A 78 -4.31 -9.74 -17.09
C GLU A 78 -3.43 -9.58 -15.85
N PRO A 79 -3.31 -8.37 -15.27
CA PRO A 79 -2.56 -8.18 -14.04
C PRO A 79 -3.32 -8.73 -12.83
N VAL A 80 -2.63 -9.54 -12.02
CA VAL A 80 -3.11 -9.96 -10.71
C VAL A 80 -2.60 -8.98 -9.68
N VAL A 81 -3.52 -8.30 -8.99
CA VAL A 81 -3.20 -7.37 -7.92
C VAL A 81 -2.87 -8.15 -6.65
N LEU A 82 -1.63 -8.03 -6.20
CA LEU A 82 -1.12 -8.68 -4.98
C LEU A 82 -1.41 -7.86 -3.73
N GLN A 83 -1.30 -6.54 -3.85
CA GLN A 83 -1.47 -5.59 -2.73
C GLN A 83 -1.90 -4.23 -3.25
N ARG A 84 -2.66 -3.49 -2.45
CA ARG A 84 -2.98 -2.07 -2.63
C ARG A 84 -2.49 -1.29 -1.42
N THR A 85 -1.80 -0.20 -1.66
CA THR A 85 -1.24 0.64 -0.58
C THR A 85 -1.57 2.10 -0.84
N ARG A 86 -2.21 2.73 0.15
CA ARG A 86 -2.51 4.18 0.16
C ARG A 86 -1.62 4.95 1.12
N GLN A 87 -1.09 4.26 2.11
CA GLN A 87 -0.14 4.79 3.07
C GLN A 87 0.74 3.65 3.60
N GLY A 88 2.05 3.85 3.63
CA GLY A 88 3.00 2.83 4.10
C GLY A 88 4.00 2.40 3.03
N PHE A 89 4.82 1.41 3.36
CA PHE A 89 5.79 0.84 2.44
C PHE A 89 5.13 -0.06 1.40
N ILE A 90 5.75 -0.16 0.21
CA ILE A 90 5.28 -1.01 -0.88
C ILE A 90 6.35 -1.96 -1.41
N SER A 91 7.56 -1.92 -0.89
CA SER A 91 8.67 -2.73 -1.39
C SER A 91 9.52 -3.33 -0.27
N GLU A 92 8.99 -3.37 0.95
CA GLU A 92 9.68 -3.89 2.14
C GLU A 92 10.08 -5.35 1.99
N ALA A 93 9.29 -6.16 1.30
CA ALA A 93 9.62 -7.55 0.97
C ALA A 93 10.81 -7.68 -0.01
N SER A 94 11.23 -6.56 -0.64
CA SER A 94 12.34 -6.55 -1.60
C SER A 94 13.65 -6.01 -1.02
N LEU A 95 13.73 -5.77 0.29
CA LEU A 95 14.88 -5.13 0.92
C LEU A 95 16.19 -5.92 0.76
N LYS A 96 16.16 -7.24 0.83
CA LYS A 96 17.34 -8.12 0.75
C LYS A 96 17.30 -9.07 -0.45
N VAL A 97 16.58 -8.71 -1.54
CA VAL A 97 16.53 -9.52 -2.75
C VAL A 97 17.24 -8.82 -3.92
N ALA A 98 17.73 -9.60 -4.87
CA ALA A 98 18.45 -9.06 -6.02
C ALA A 98 17.54 -8.29 -6.99
N ARG A 99 16.25 -8.64 -7.06
CA ARG A 99 15.29 -8.09 -8.04
C ARG A 99 13.89 -8.01 -7.47
N TYR A 100 13.12 -6.99 -7.88
CA TYR A 100 11.69 -6.94 -7.58
C TYR A 100 10.98 -8.14 -8.20
N HIS A 101 10.05 -8.72 -7.46
CA HIS A 101 9.28 -9.90 -7.87
C HIS A 101 7.93 -9.56 -8.53
N CYS A 102 7.55 -8.29 -8.57
CA CYS A 102 6.31 -7.76 -9.13
C CYS A 102 6.52 -6.33 -9.64
N ASP A 103 5.57 -5.82 -10.40
CA ASP A 103 5.49 -4.40 -10.76
C ASP A 103 4.80 -3.62 -9.65
N ALA A 104 5.11 -2.33 -9.52
CA ALA A 104 4.35 -1.37 -8.73
C ALA A 104 3.82 -0.27 -9.64
N VAL A 105 2.50 -0.05 -9.62
CA VAL A 105 1.79 0.88 -10.52
C VAL A 105 0.99 1.88 -9.70
N ALA A 106 1.15 3.17 -9.99
CA ALA A 106 0.34 4.21 -9.38
C ALA A 106 -1.07 4.23 -9.98
N ILE A 107 -2.09 4.06 -9.15
CA ILE A 107 -3.51 4.06 -9.58
C ILE A 107 -4.11 5.47 -9.55
N ALA A 108 -3.48 6.36 -8.82
CA ALA A 108 -3.75 7.80 -8.76
C ALA A 108 -2.42 8.56 -8.76
N ASP A 109 -2.45 9.88 -8.92
CA ASP A 109 -1.28 10.72 -8.65
C ASP A 109 -0.84 10.47 -7.20
N THR A 110 0.39 10.01 -7.00
CA THR A 110 0.86 9.44 -5.74
C THR A 110 2.12 10.14 -5.26
N HIS A 111 2.07 10.69 -4.05
CA HIS A 111 3.24 11.22 -3.37
C HIS A 111 3.94 10.12 -2.59
N VAL A 112 5.23 9.97 -2.80
CA VAL A 112 6.08 8.97 -2.15
C VAL A 112 7.29 9.59 -1.51
N ILE A 113 7.82 8.94 -0.46
CA ILE A 113 9.19 9.10 0.00
C ILE A 113 9.99 7.91 -0.52
N LYS A 114 11.11 8.21 -1.17
CA LYS A 114 12.11 7.23 -1.58
C LYS A 114 13.18 7.17 -0.50
N VAL A 115 13.43 5.97 0.01
CA VAL A 115 14.43 5.71 1.06
C VAL A 115 15.52 4.82 0.44
N PRO A 116 16.82 5.19 0.51
CA PRO A 116 17.88 4.40 -0.13
C PRO A 116 18.00 3.01 0.48
N VAL A 117 17.86 1.96 -0.33
CA VAL A 117 17.97 0.55 0.13
C VAL A 117 19.34 0.29 0.75
N LYS A 118 20.41 0.87 0.19
CA LYS A 118 21.78 0.70 0.71
C LYS A 118 21.93 1.26 2.13
N ALA A 119 21.39 2.46 2.39
CA ALA A 119 21.41 3.07 3.73
C ALA A 119 20.57 2.26 4.72
N LEU A 120 19.36 1.84 4.32
CA LEU A 120 18.51 0.97 5.12
C LEU A 120 19.21 -0.33 5.53
N THR A 121 19.77 -1.04 4.55
CA THR A 121 20.44 -2.31 4.80
C THR A 121 21.62 -2.14 5.74
N LYS A 122 22.45 -1.12 5.50
CA LYS A 122 23.59 -0.82 6.38
C LYS A 122 23.15 -0.54 7.82
N SER A 123 22.15 0.31 8.01
CA SER A 123 21.67 0.65 9.36
C SER A 123 20.99 -0.53 10.04
N LEU A 124 20.26 -1.38 9.32
CA LEU A 124 19.67 -2.60 9.88
C LEU A 124 20.72 -3.59 10.38
N ASP A 125 21.89 -3.64 9.72
CA ASP A 125 22.98 -4.52 10.13
C ASP A 125 23.81 -3.93 11.28
N GLN A 126 23.78 -2.62 11.51
CA GLN A 126 24.62 -1.90 12.47
C GLN A 126 23.89 -1.34 13.70
N ASP A 127 22.56 -1.12 13.62
CA ASP A 127 21.72 -0.57 14.69
C ASP A 127 20.65 -1.57 15.14
N PRO A 128 20.88 -2.32 16.23
CA PRO A 128 19.89 -3.27 16.75
C PRO A 128 18.56 -2.62 17.17
N ALA A 129 18.60 -1.36 17.64
CA ALA A 129 17.38 -0.66 18.03
C ALA A 129 16.54 -0.32 16.81
N PHE A 130 17.17 0.12 15.71
CA PHE A 130 16.48 0.32 14.44
C PHE A 130 15.96 -1.01 13.87
N ALA A 131 16.77 -2.08 13.88
CA ALA A 131 16.34 -3.39 13.43
C ALA A 131 15.10 -3.88 14.20
N SER A 132 15.06 -3.68 15.53
CA SER A 132 13.88 -4.01 16.35
C SER A 132 12.64 -3.21 15.94
N ARG A 133 12.75 -1.90 15.70
CA ARG A 133 11.64 -1.08 15.21
C ARG A 133 11.16 -1.53 13.82
N TRP A 134 12.09 -1.85 12.93
CA TRP A 134 11.79 -2.37 11.60
C TRP A 134 11.04 -3.70 11.64
N ILE A 135 11.49 -4.64 12.49
CA ILE A 135 10.80 -5.92 12.71
C ILE A 135 9.40 -5.69 13.26
N SER A 136 9.22 -4.75 14.20
CA SER A 136 7.90 -4.43 14.75
C SER A 136 6.95 -3.88 13.68
N MET A 137 7.46 -3.05 12.77
CA MET A 137 6.71 -2.56 11.60
C MET A 137 6.32 -3.72 10.68
N LEU A 138 7.26 -4.62 10.32
CA LEU A 138 6.98 -5.79 9.50
C LEU A 138 5.95 -6.73 10.14
N ASN A 139 6.02 -6.94 11.46
CA ASN A 139 5.04 -7.74 12.19
C ASN A 139 3.62 -7.14 12.10
N THR A 140 3.52 -5.82 12.09
CA THR A 140 2.23 -5.12 11.89
C THR A 140 1.71 -5.36 10.47
N GLU A 141 2.56 -5.27 9.44
CA GLU A 141 2.17 -5.55 8.07
C GLU A 141 1.77 -7.01 7.86
N VAL A 142 2.49 -7.95 8.45
CA VAL A 142 2.12 -9.39 8.40
C VAL A 142 0.75 -9.63 9.03
N ARG A 143 0.44 -8.99 10.17
CA ARG A 143 -0.90 -9.08 10.77
C ARG A 143 -1.97 -8.52 9.83
N ARG A 144 -1.73 -7.36 9.24
CA ARG A 144 -2.66 -6.73 8.29
C ARG A 144 -2.94 -7.63 7.09
N LEU A 145 -1.91 -8.24 6.52
CA LEU A 145 -2.05 -9.19 5.42
C LEU A 145 -2.84 -10.45 5.83
N ARG A 146 -2.65 -10.96 7.04
CA ARG A 146 -3.43 -12.10 7.57
C ARG A 146 -4.91 -11.75 7.73
N LEU A 147 -5.24 -10.59 8.30
CA LEU A 147 -6.62 -10.11 8.41
C LEU A 147 -7.27 -9.92 7.03
N HIS A 148 -6.49 -9.46 6.04
CA HIS A 148 -6.97 -9.36 4.67
C HIS A 148 -7.27 -10.73 4.06
N LEU A 149 -6.40 -11.72 4.24
CA LEU A 149 -6.62 -13.10 3.78
C LEU A 149 -7.82 -13.74 4.48
N GLU A 150 -7.95 -13.57 5.81
CA GLU A 150 -9.10 -14.05 6.57
C GLU A 150 -10.40 -13.49 5.98
N ARG A 151 -10.43 -12.19 5.73
CA ARG A 151 -11.57 -11.49 5.13
C ARG A 151 -11.93 -12.04 3.76
N LEU A 152 -10.95 -12.31 2.89
CA LEU A 152 -11.19 -12.88 1.56
C LEU A 152 -11.78 -14.29 1.62
N ASN A 153 -11.50 -15.07 2.68
CA ASN A 153 -12.06 -16.40 2.90
C ASN A 153 -13.49 -16.41 3.46
N MET A 154 -14.00 -15.28 3.94
CA MET A 154 -15.38 -15.18 4.40
C MET A 154 -16.35 -15.30 3.21
N LYS A 155 -17.45 -16.05 3.39
CA LYS A 155 -18.42 -16.32 2.33
C LYS A 155 -19.31 -15.10 2.01
N SER A 156 -19.65 -14.32 3.03
CA SER A 156 -20.59 -13.21 2.94
C SER A 156 -19.86 -11.88 2.76
N ILE A 157 -20.32 -11.06 1.81
CA ILE A 157 -19.83 -9.68 1.64
C ILE A 157 -20.12 -8.85 2.89
N ARG A 158 -21.24 -9.11 3.54
CA ARG A 158 -21.63 -8.50 4.82
C ARG A 158 -20.55 -8.75 5.86
N ASP A 159 -20.17 -10.01 6.07
CA ASP A 159 -19.18 -10.38 7.08
C ASP A 159 -17.81 -9.78 6.75
N ARG A 160 -17.41 -9.79 5.48
CA ARG A 160 -16.17 -9.12 5.01
C ARG A 160 -16.17 -7.65 5.36
N LEU A 161 -17.29 -6.96 5.15
CA LEU A 161 -17.41 -5.52 5.41
C LEU A 161 -17.39 -5.20 6.90
N ILE A 162 -18.14 -5.95 7.71
CA ILE A 162 -18.16 -5.79 9.17
C ILE A 162 -16.75 -6.06 9.73
N HIS A 163 -16.15 -7.19 9.37
CA HIS A 163 -14.80 -7.55 9.79
C HIS A 163 -13.76 -6.46 9.44
N LEU A 164 -13.85 -5.87 8.24
CA LEU A 164 -12.96 -4.77 7.85
C LEU A 164 -13.11 -3.58 8.81
N ILE A 165 -14.36 -3.18 9.09
CA ILE A 165 -14.64 -2.01 9.95
C ILE A 165 -14.20 -2.28 11.40
N GLU A 166 -14.38 -3.49 11.90
CA GLU A 166 -13.99 -3.88 13.25
C GLU A 166 -12.48 -4.01 13.44
N THR A 167 -11.77 -4.54 12.44
CA THR A 167 -10.33 -4.83 12.54
C THR A 167 -9.42 -3.67 12.11
N GLU A 168 -9.85 -2.87 11.16
CA GLU A 168 -9.06 -1.77 10.58
C GLU A 168 -9.68 -0.38 10.81
N GLY A 169 -10.94 -0.32 11.26
CA GLY A 169 -11.59 0.91 11.66
C GLY A 169 -11.16 1.37 13.07
N LYS A 170 -11.55 2.59 13.40
CA LYS A 170 -11.39 3.14 14.75
C LYS A 170 -12.76 3.47 15.33
N ASP A 171 -13.06 2.93 16.50
CA ASP A 171 -14.35 3.15 17.19
C ASP A 171 -15.57 2.82 16.29
N GLY A 172 -15.48 1.71 15.54
CA GLY A 172 -16.52 1.29 14.61
C GLY A 172 -16.66 2.15 13.35
N ARG A 173 -15.71 3.04 13.07
CA ARG A 173 -15.68 3.95 11.91
C ARG A 173 -14.55 3.58 10.97
N PHE A 174 -14.86 3.45 9.69
CA PHE A 174 -13.89 3.14 8.66
C PHE A 174 -13.93 4.18 7.54
N PRO A 175 -12.83 4.91 7.26
CA PRO A 175 -12.79 5.92 6.22
C PRO A 175 -12.71 5.27 4.83
N ILE A 176 -13.44 5.84 3.85
CA ILE A 176 -13.44 5.40 2.44
C ILE A 176 -13.06 6.55 1.49
N PRO A 177 -11.87 7.16 1.66
CA PRO A 177 -11.48 8.36 0.92
C PRO A 177 -11.43 8.13 -0.60
N SER A 178 -11.11 6.91 -1.04
CA SER A 178 -11.06 6.50 -2.45
C SER A 178 -12.38 5.95 -2.99
N GLY A 179 -13.45 6.04 -2.20
CA GLY A 179 -14.80 5.63 -2.56
C GLY A 179 -15.05 4.12 -2.54
N LEU A 180 -16.32 3.76 -2.77
CA LEU A 180 -16.79 2.37 -2.65
C LEU A 180 -16.29 1.45 -3.78
N LYS A 181 -15.95 1.99 -4.95
CA LYS A 181 -15.40 1.18 -6.06
C LYS A 181 -14.05 0.56 -5.67
N THR A 182 -13.19 1.34 -5.03
CA THR A 182 -11.89 0.88 -4.55
C THR A 182 -12.06 -0.12 -3.40
N LEU A 183 -12.98 0.16 -2.47
CA LEU A 183 -13.30 -0.74 -1.38
C LEU A 183 -13.84 -2.10 -1.88
N ALA A 184 -14.67 -2.11 -2.94
CA ALA A 184 -15.13 -3.35 -3.55
C ALA A 184 -13.96 -4.22 -4.04
N GLY A 185 -12.97 -3.59 -4.70
CA GLY A 185 -11.74 -4.29 -5.12
C GLY A 185 -10.94 -4.86 -3.96
N GLU A 186 -10.87 -4.17 -2.81
CA GLU A 186 -10.21 -4.67 -1.58
C GLU A 186 -10.94 -5.87 -0.97
N LEU A 187 -12.25 -5.84 -1.02
CA LEU A 187 -13.09 -6.94 -0.50
C LEU A 187 -13.21 -8.12 -1.49
N GLY A 188 -12.62 -8.01 -2.69
CA GLY A 188 -12.68 -9.04 -3.72
C GLY A 188 -14.10 -9.26 -4.27
N VAL A 189 -14.90 -8.17 -4.41
CA VAL A 189 -16.29 -8.22 -4.85
C VAL A 189 -16.57 -7.18 -5.93
N THR A 190 -17.69 -7.32 -6.66
CA THR A 190 -18.13 -6.29 -7.60
C THR A 190 -18.69 -5.07 -6.86
N HIS A 191 -18.62 -3.91 -7.51
CA HIS A 191 -19.13 -2.67 -6.96
C HIS A 191 -20.62 -2.74 -6.62
N GLU A 192 -21.40 -3.36 -7.52
CA GLU A 192 -22.85 -3.55 -7.35
C GLU A 192 -23.16 -4.47 -6.17
N ALA A 193 -22.38 -5.53 -5.99
CA ALA A 193 -22.55 -6.46 -4.87
C ALA A 193 -22.24 -5.78 -3.53
N LEU A 194 -21.19 -4.95 -3.47
CA LEU A 194 -20.89 -4.16 -2.28
C LEU A 194 -22.00 -3.14 -1.97
N TYR A 195 -22.50 -2.42 -2.99
CA TYR A 195 -23.61 -1.47 -2.80
C TYR A 195 -24.86 -2.15 -2.22
N ARG A 196 -25.24 -3.32 -2.74
CA ARG A 196 -26.37 -4.09 -2.22
C ARG A 196 -26.16 -4.51 -0.77
N ALA A 197 -24.94 -4.96 -0.43
CA ALA A 197 -24.62 -5.34 0.96
C ALA A 197 -24.67 -4.14 1.92
N ILE A 198 -24.16 -2.98 1.51
CA ILE A 198 -24.25 -1.75 2.30
C ILE A 198 -25.71 -1.34 2.48
N ALA A 199 -26.53 -1.33 1.42
CA ALA A 199 -27.93 -0.96 1.49
C ALA A 199 -28.72 -1.88 2.44
N ALA A 200 -28.48 -3.19 2.38
CA ALA A 200 -29.08 -4.16 3.28
C ALA A 200 -28.72 -3.90 4.75
N LEU A 201 -27.43 -3.68 5.04
CA LEU A 201 -26.95 -3.37 6.39
C LEU A 201 -27.51 -2.02 6.92
N GLN A 202 -27.70 -1.05 6.03
CA GLN A 202 -28.34 0.23 6.39
C GLN A 202 -29.82 0.05 6.72
N ALA A 203 -30.55 -0.75 5.93
CA ALA A 203 -31.95 -1.06 6.17
C ALA A 203 -32.15 -1.80 7.49
N GLU A 204 -31.21 -2.65 7.89
CA GLU A 204 -31.19 -3.34 9.19
C GLU A 204 -30.72 -2.43 10.34
N GLY A 205 -30.28 -1.20 10.08
CA GLY A 205 -29.78 -0.27 11.09
C GLY A 205 -28.40 -0.62 11.66
N LEU A 206 -27.70 -1.60 11.09
CA LEU A 206 -26.38 -2.07 11.54
C LEU A 206 -25.23 -1.24 11.01
N LEU A 207 -25.41 -0.59 9.86
CA LEU A 207 -24.40 0.25 9.23
C LEU A 207 -25.00 1.62 8.93
N LYS A 208 -24.18 2.67 9.06
CA LYS A 208 -24.48 4.01 8.56
C LYS A 208 -23.35 4.45 7.65
N LYS A 209 -23.69 5.09 6.53
CA LYS A 209 -22.74 5.78 5.68
C LYS A 209 -22.91 7.27 5.88
N GLU A 210 -21.86 7.94 6.37
CA GLU A 210 -21.79 9.39 6.54
C GLU A 210 -20.56 9.91 5.81
N ASP A 211 -20.72 10.91 4.95
CA ASP A 211 -19.66 11.49 4.14
C ASP A 211 -18.81 10.39 3.46
N ALA A 212 -17.51 10.39 3.76
CA ALA A 212 -16.55 9.39 3.28
C ALA A 212 -16.22 8.33 4.34
N GLN A 213 -17.19 7.92 5.18
CA GLN A 213 -17.02 6.92 6.23
C GLN A 213 -18.15 5.89 6.26
N LEU A 214 -17.81 4.68 6.66
CA LEU A 214 -18.73 3.63 7.06
C LEU A 214 -18.68 3.49 8.58
N ILE A 215 -19.84 3.40 9.21
CA ILE A 215 -19.97 3.35 10.68
C ILE A 215 -20.82 2.14 11.01
N VAL A 216 -20.26 1.19 11.74
CA VAL A 216 -21.01 0.05 12.32
C VAL A 216 -21.51 0.47 13.69
N ARG A 217 -22.79 0.25 13.98
CA ARG A 217 -23.30 0.36 15.33
C ARG A 217 -22.80 -0.82 16.15
N PRO A 218 -22.24 -0.61 17.34
CA PRO A 218 -21.90 -1.72 18.21
C PRO A 218 -23.18 -2.56 18.43
N SER A 219 -23.06 -3.88 18.21
CA SER A 219 -24.12 -4.81 18.59
C SER A 219 -24.36 -4.61 20.09
N SER A 220 -25.53 -4.11 20.46
CA SER A 220 -25.94 -4.11 21.87
C SER A 220 -25.98 -5.57 22.29
N ALA A 221 -24.97 -5.93 23.11
CA ALA A 221 -24.91 -7.24 23.77
C ALA A 221 -26.07 -7.39 24.73
#